data_b698fdcd9a894f4a1cb6da64602c296d
#
_entry.id   b698fdcd9a894f4a1cb6da64602c296d
#
_cell.length_a   1.000
_cell.length_b   1.000
_cell.length_c   1.000
_cell.angle_alpha   90.00
_cell.angle_beta   90.00
_cell.angle_gamma   90.00
#
_symmetry.space_group_name_H-M   'P 1'
#
loop_
_entity.id
_entity.type
_entity.pdbx_description
1 polymer ?
#
loop_
_entity_poly.entity_id
_entity_poly.type
_entity_poly.pdbx_seq_one_letter_code
_entity_poly.pdbx_strand_id
1 'polypeptide(L)'
;MLFYTRHLGDYARDTGHLTTYEHGVYTLLLDRFYATEKPFGEREAMQLCRPTNGRERDRIRRILNDFFILTASGYVNARAMKEMEKVHEKQAKAKQSAQQRWMRTHSERNADAMLTNNQYPITNIHKPKGIAKVSAAAVLSVVGRRTE
;
A
#
# COMPACT_ATOMS: atom_id res chain seq x y z
N MET A 1 -0.78 3.99 -5.30
CA MET A 1 0.28 3.10 -4.73
C MET A 1 0.66 3.58 -3.34
N LEU A 2 0.83 2.69 -2.34
CA LEU A 2 1.16 3.10 -0.96
C LEU A 2 2.66 3.30 -0.73
N PHE A 3 3.50 2.64 -1.50
CA PHE A 3 4.96 2.78 -1.48
C PHE A 3 5.53 2.45 -2.85
N TYR A 4 6.70 3.01 -3.16
CA TYR A 4 7.46 2.72 -4.36
C TYR A 4 8.94 2.56 -4.04
N THR A 5 9.67 1.84 -4.88
CA THR A 5 11.10 1.60 -4.70
C THR A 5 11.90 2.74 -5.31
N ARG A 6 12.74 3.39 -4.52
CA ARG A 6 13.66 4.42 -5.00
C ARG A 6 15.04 3.81 -5.24
N HIS A 7 15.47 3.79 -6.49
CA HIS A 7 16.82 3.35 -6.86
C HIS A 7 17.82 4.49 -6.61
N LEU A 8 18.57 4.42 -5.51
CA LEU A 8 19.43 5.52 -5.05
C LEU A 8 20.51 5.90 -6.05
N GLY A 9 21.13 4.91 -6.72
CA GLY A 9 22.16 5.17 -7.73
C GLY A 9 21.64 5.93 -8.94
N ASP A 10 20.49 5.52 -9.48
CA ASP A 10 19.85 6.21 -10.60
C ASP A 10 19.41 7.61 -10.19
N TYR A 11 18.83 7.74 -9.00
CA TYR A 11 18.42 9.03 -8.47
C TYR A 11 19.61 9.99 -8.37
N ALA A 12 20.71 9.56 -7.75
CA ALA A 12 21.91 10.39 -7.58
C ALA A 12 22.51 10.81 -8.93
N ARG A 13 22.55 9.88 -9.89
CA ARG A 13 23.06 10.16 -11.25
C ARG A 13 22.22 11.21 -11.96
N ASP A 14 20.89 11.04 -11.93
CA ASP A 14 19.98 11.86 -12.72
C ASP A 14 19.67 13.21 -12.05
N THR A 15 19.80 13.33 -10.74
CA THR A 15 19.46 14.53 -9.96
C THR A 15 20.64 15.21 -9.26
N GLY A 16 21.89 14.75 -9.48
CA GLY A 16 23.07 15.29 -8.80
C GLY A 16 23.37 16.78 -9.04
N HIS A 17 22.78 17.37 -10.08
CA HIS A 17 22.89 18.78 -10.43
C HIS A 17 21.82 19.68 -9.78
N LEU A 18 20.83 19.09 -9.10
CA LEU A 18 19.73 19.82 -8.46
C LEU A 18 20.16 20.46 -7.14
N THR A 19 19.60 21.61 -6.83
CA THR A 19 19.69 22.21 -5.49
C THR A 19 18.76 21.47 -4.52
N THR A 20 19.00 21.63 -3.21
CA THR A 20 18.15 21.03 -2.15
C THR A 20 16.66 21.37 -2.33
N TYR A 21 16.34 22.59 -2.74
CA TYR A 21 14.98 23.00 -3.03
C TYR A 21 14.40 22.21 -4.22
N GLU A 22 15.16 22.09 -5.30
CA GLU A 22 14.74 21.35 -6.50
C GLU A 22 14.58 19.86 -6.24
N HIS A 23 15.44 19.26 -5.41
CA HIS A 23 15.25 17.90 -4.90
C HIS A 23 13.94 17.74 -4.16
N GLY A 24 13.58 18.71 -3.31
CA GLY A 24 12.30 18.73 -2.59
C GLY A 24 11.12 18.80 -3.54
N VAL A 25 11.15 19.72 -4.51
CA VAL A 25 10.12 19.85 -5.56
C VAL A 25 9.95 18.56 -6.34
N TYR A 26 11.07 18.00 -6.85
CA TYR A 26 11.03 16.75 -7.62
C TYR A 26 10.42 15.60 -6.81
N THR A 27 10.83 15.45 -5.55
CA THR A 27 10.30 14.41 -4.65
C THR A 27 8.80 14.58 -4.43
N LEU A 28 8.31 15.79 -4.10
CA LEU A 28 6.89 16.06 -3.89
C LEU A 28 6.04 15.73 -5.13
N LEU A 29 6.50 16.13 -6.32
CA LEU A 29 5.80 15.87 -7.57
C LEU A 29 5.79 14.38 -7.92
N LEU A 30 6.90 13.68 -7.66
CA LEU A 30 7.02 12.25 -7.88
C LEU A 30 6.11 11.46 -6.93
N ASP A 31 6.14 11.78 -5.64
CA ASP A 31 5.28 11.17 -4.61
C ASP A 31 3.79 11.37 -4.94
N ARG A 32 3.42 12.59 -5.38
CA ARG A 32 2.07 12.89 -5.85
C ARG A 32 1.67 12.00 -7.03
N PHE A 33 2.57 11.84 -8.01
CA PHE A 33 2.32 11.02 -9.19
C PHE A 33 2.13 9.54 -8.81
N TYR A 34 2.99 8.97 -7.96
CA TYR A 34 2.83 7.58 -7.47
C TYR A 34 1.59 7.39 -6.61
N ALA A 35 1.23 8.37 -5.77
CA ALA A 35 0.07 8.26 -4.90
C ALA A 35 -1.25 8.23 -5.68
N THR A 36 -1.35 9.01 -6.75
CA THR A 36 -2.60 9.14 -7.51
C THR A 36 -2.64 8.33 -8.79
N GLU A 37 -1.46 8.00 -9.34
CA GLU A 37 -1.31 7.31 -10.62
C GLU A 37 -1.97 8.06 -11.78
N LYS A 38 -2.11 9.39 -11.64
CA LYS A 38 -2.78 10.25 -12.62
C LYS A 38 -1.89 11.40 -13.05
N PRO A 39 -1.96 11.81 -14.33
CA PRO A 39 -1.34 13.04 -14.79
C PRO A 39 -1.81 14.23 -13.96
N PHE A 40 -0.97 15.26 -13.86
CA PHE A 40 -1.30 16.49 -13.14
C PHE A 40 -0.90 17.73 -13.93
N GLY A 41 -1.59 18.84 -13.70
CA GLY A 41 -1.32 20.10 -14.39
C GLY A 41 -0.27 20.96 -13.67
N GLU A 42 0.27 21.96 -14.36
CA GLU A 42 1.20 22.94 -13.78
C GLU A 42 0.59 23.67 -12.57
N ARG A 43 -0.71 24.01 -12.63
CA ARG A 43 -1.41 24.64 -11.54
C ARG A 43 -1.40 23.77 -10.27
N GLU A 44 -1.61 22.46 -10.43
CA GLU A 44 -1.58 21.52 -9.33
C GLU A 44 -0.16 21.37 -8.75
N ALA A 45 0.86 21.33 -9.60
CA ALA A 45 2.26 21.34 -9.17
C ALA A 45 2.59 22.59 -8.33
N MET A 46 2.14 23.77 -8.77
CA MET A 46 2.32 25.02 -8.03
C MET A 46 1.58 25.01 -6.67
N GLN A 47 0.37 24.45 -6.61
CA GLN A 47 -0.39 24.33 -5.37
C GLN A 47 0.29 23.38 -4.38
N LEU A 48 0.87 22.27 -4.87
CA LEU A 48 1.57 21.30 -4.05
C LEU A 48 2.89 21.85 -3.48
N CYS A 49 3.70 22.46 -4.35
CA CYS A 49 5.03 22.97 -3.98
C CYS A 49 5.00 24.32 -3.26
N ARG A 50 3.90 25.07 -3.34
CA ARG A 50 3.67 26.37 -2.66
C ARG A 50 4.83 27.36 -2.80
N PRO A 51 5.21 27.77 -4.01
CA PRO A 51 6.31 28.71 -4.23
C PRO A 51 5.99 30.07 -3.60
N THR A 52 6.97 30.67 -2.96
CA THR A 52 6.85 31.99 -2.28
C THR A 52 7.21 33.14 -3.20
N ASN A 53 7.96 32.89 -4.26
CA ASN A 53 8.46 33.91 -5.18
C ASN A 53 8.52 33.42 -6.63
N GLY A 54 8.83 34.32 -7.55
CA GLY A 54 8.92 34.02 -8.99
C GLY A 54 10.04 33.03 -9.33
N ARG A 55 11.19 33.13 -8.67
CA ARG A 55 12.33 32.23 -8.91
C ARG A 55 11.98 30.77 -8.55
N GLU A 56 11.21 30.57 -7.48
CA GLU A 56 10.74 29.23 -7.11
C GLU A 56 9.76 28.68 -8.13
N ARG A 57 8.86 29.49 -8.66
CA ARG A 57 7.96 29.10 -9.76
C ARG A 57 8.73 28.65 -11.00
N ASP A 58 9.76 29.39 -11.38
CA ASP A 58 10.58 29.03 -12.53
C ASP A 58 11.37 27.74 -12.31
N ARG A 59 11.84 27.50 -11.07
CA ARG A 59 12.48 26.23 -10.71
C ARG A 59 11.50 25.05 -10.79
N ILE A 60 10.27 25.21 -10.33
CA ILE A 60 9.24 24.18 -10.47
C ILE A 60 8.98 23.86 -11.95
N ARG A 61 8.85 24.88 -12.81
CA ARG A 61 8.68 24.68 -14.25
C ARG A 61 9.88 23.95 -14.88
N ARG A 62 11.09 24.28 -14.44
CA ARG A 62 12.29 23.57 -14.89
C ARG A 62 12.22 22.09 -14.53
N ILE A 63 11.90 21.75 -13.26
CA ILE A 63 11.76 20.36 -12.82
C ILE A 63 10.67 19.63 -13.62
N LEU A 64 9.54 20.28 -13.89
CA LEU A 64 8.50 19.71 -14.74
C LEU A 64 9.00 19.39 -16.14
N ASN A 65 9.74 20.30 -16.76
CA ASN A 65 10.27 20.11 -18.11
C ASN A 65 11.40 19.07 -18.18
N ASP A 66 12.24 18.98 -17.15
CA ASP A 66 13.42 18.10 -17.13
C ASP A 66 13.05 16.64 -16.81
N PHE A 67 12.06 16.42 -15.92
CA PHE A 67 11.75 15.10 -15.37
C PHE A 67 10.37 14.55 -15.70
N PHE A 68 9.49 15.37 -16.28
CA PHE A 68 8.13 14.98 -16.63
C PHE A 68 7.85 15.27 -18.10
N ILE A 69 7.02 14.46 -18.71
CA ILE A 69 6.58 14.63 -20.10
C ILE A 69 5.19 15.25 -20.07
N LEU A 70 5.03 16.36 -20.78
CA LEU A 70 3.72 16.98 -20.95
C LEU A 70 2.91 16.21 -22.00
N THR A 71 1.77 15.68 -21.57
CA THR A 71 0.79 15.01 -22.43
C THR A 71 -0.49 15.86 -22.55
N ALA A 72 -1.42 15.46 -23.39
CA ALA A 72 -2.72 16.13 -23.49
C ALA A 72 -3.51 16.15 -22.16
N SER A 73 -3.26 15.19 -21.27
CA SER A 73 -3.90 15.07 -19.95
C SER A 73 -3.11 15.70 -18.79
N GLY A 74 -1.88 16.16 -19.04
CA GLY A 74 -1.00 16.74 -18.02
C GLY A 74 0.41 16.13 -18.00
N TYR A 75 1.16 16.45 -16.97
CA TYR A 75 2.53 15.96 -16.78
C TYR A 75 2.51 14.51 -16.25
N VAL A 76 3.36 13.68 -16.83
CA VAL A 76 3.57 12.27 -16.46
C VAL A 76 5.06 11.99 -16.31
N ASN A 77 5.45 11.12 -15.41
CA ASN A 77 6.82 10.64 -15.30
C ASN A 77 6.94 9.28 -16.00
N ALA A 78 7.70 9.21 -17.09
CA ALA A 78 7.82 8.01 -17.92
C ALA A 78 8.41 6.81 -17.18
N ARG A 79 9.35 7.04 -16.24
CA ARG A 79 9.95 5.99 -15.44
C ARG A 79 8.93 5.44 -14.45
N ALA A 80 8.23 6.32 -13.73
CA ALA A 80 7.21 5.93 -12.78
C ALA A 80 6.07 5.15 -13.46
N MET A 81 5.64 5.55 -14.66
CA MET A 81 4.65 4.79 -15.44
C MET A 81 5.09 3.36 -15.70
N LYS A 82 6.33 3.15 -16.18
CA LYS A 82 6.86 1.80 -16.43
C LYS A 82 6.96 0.96 -15.16
N GLU A 83 7.32 1.57 -14.04
CA GLU A 83 7.38 0.89 -12.74
C GLU A 83 5.99 0.49 -12.24
N MET A 84 5.01 1.38 -12.34
CA MET A 84 3.62 1.10 -11.98
C MET A 84 3.01 -0.01 -12.84
N GLU A 85 3.24 0.01 -14.14
CA GLU A 85 2.78 -1.03 -15.06
C GLU A 85 3.31 -2.41 -14.65
N LYS A 86 4.63 -2.52 -14.37
CA LYS A 86 5.22 -3.78 -13.88
C LYS A 86 4.61 -4.27 -12.56
N VAL A 87 4.28 -3.34 -11.66
CA VAL A 87 3.64 -3.67 -10.38
C VAL A 87 2.21 -4.14 -10.61
N HIS A 88 1.44 -3.46 -11.45
CA HIS A 88 0.08 -3.85 -11.81
C HIS A 88 0.03 -5.21 -12.51
N GLU A 89 0.96 -5.48 -13.44
CA GLU A 89 1.08 -6.82 -14.06
C GLU A 89 1.35 -7.92 -13.03
N LYS A 90 2.30 -7.69 -12.10
CA LYS A 90 2.61 -8.66 -11.05
C LYS A 90 1.40 -8.91 -10.14
N GLN A 91 0.67 -7.86 -9.78
CA GLN A 91 -0.54 -7.96 -8.97
C GLN A 91 -1.65 -8.70 -9.71
N ALA A 92 -1.85 -8.42 -11.00
CA ALA A 92 -2.83 -9.12 -11.83
C ALA A 92 -2.51 -10.62 -11.94
N LYS A 93 -1.25 -10.99 -12.22
CA LYS A 93 -0.79 -12.38 -12.26
C LYS A 93 -0.96 -13.08 -10.91
N ALA A 94 -0.62 -12.41 -9.80
CA ALA A 94 -0.80 -12.96 -8.46
C ALA A 94 -2.28 -13.20 -8.12
N LYS A 95 -3.15 -12.24 -8.44
CA LYS A 95 -4.60 -12.35 -8.26
C LYS A 95 -5.19 -13.51 -9.07
N GLN A 96 -4.80 -13.63 -10.33
CA GLN A 96 -5.23 -14.72 -11.20
C GLN A 96 -4.79 -16.09 -10.67
N SER A 97 -3.52 -16.21 -10.26
CA SER A 97 -2.99 -17.46 -9.68
C SER A 97 -3.69 -17.84 -8.37
N ALA A 98 -4.00 -16.86 -7.52
CA ALA A 98 -4.74 -17.08 -6.29
C ALA A 98 -6.18 -17.55 -6.58
N GLN A 99 -6.85 -16.94 -7.56
CA GLN A 99 -8.19 -17.32 -7.97
C GLN A 99 -8.24 -18.73 -8.57
N GLN A 100 -7.26 -19.10 -9.39
CA GLN A 100 -7.16 -20.47 -9.95
C GLN A 100 -6.95 -21.52 -8.85
N ARG A 101 -6.07 -21.25 -7.85
CA ARG A 101 -5.89 -22.14 -6.69
C ARG A 101 -7.19 -22.29 -5.91
N TRP A 102 -7.86 -21.20 -5.64
CA TRP A 102 -9.14 -21.21 -4.93
C TRP A 102 -10.20 -22.05 -5.66
N MET A 103 -10.36 -21.84 -6.96
CA MET A 103 -11.31 -22.63 -7.78
C MET A 103 -10.99 -24.13 -7.75
N ARG A 104 -9.69 -24.51 -7.88
CA ARG A 104 -9.29 -25.91 -7.83
C ARG A 104 -9.58 -26.54 -6.47
N THR A 105 -9.21 -25.86 -5.37
CA THR A 105 -9.47 -26.36 -4.03
C THR A 105 -10.97 -26.50 -3.71
N HIS A 106 -11.79 -25.60 -4.22
CA HIS A 106 -13.25 -25.70 -4.04
C HIS A 106 -13.85 -26.81 -4.90
N SER A 107 -13.36 -27.04 -6.13
CA SER A 107 -13.80 -28.14 -6.97
C SER A 107 -13.45 -29.50 -6.35
N GLU A 108 -12.24 -29.66 -5.82
CA GLU A 108 -11.80 -30.89 -5.13
C GLU A 108 -12.61 -31.15 -3.87
N ARG A 109 -12.90 -30.14 -3.03
CA ARG A 109 -13.72 -30.28 -1.82
C ARG A 109 -15.17 -30.67 -2.16
N ASN A 110 -15.76 -30.12 -3.22
CA ASN A 110 -17.10 -30.47 -3.64
C ASN A 110 -17.16 -31.89 -4.21
N ALA A 111 -16.10 -32.38 -4.88
CA ALA A 111 -16.02 -33.74 -5.34
C ALA A 111 -15.94 -34.75 -4.16
N ASP A 112 -15.14 -34.46 -3.14
CA ASP A 112 -15.06 -35.27 -1.91
C ASP A 112 -16.36 -35.23 -1.10
N ALA A 113 -17.02 -34.07 -1.01
CA ALA A 113 -18.31 -33.94 -0.31
C ALA A 113 -19.45 -34.75 -0.98
N MET A 114 -19.37 -34.94 -2.31
CA MET A 114 -20.32 -35.80 -3.01
C MET A 114 -20.05 -37.32 -2.80
N LEU A 115 -18.82 -37.69 -2.49
CA LEU A 115 -18.46 -39.09 -2.23
C LEU A 115 -18.72 -39.53 -0.78
N THR A 116 -18.86 -38.59 0.16
CA THR A 116 -19.05 -38.87 1.61
C THR A 116 -20.50 -38.77 2.08
N ASN A 117 -21.49 -38.90 1.19
CA ASN A 117 -22.90 -38.80 1.60
C ASN A 117 -23.45 -40.12 2.17
N ASN A 118 -22.81 -40.70 3.19
CA ASN A 118 -23.42 -41.76 4.03
C ASN A 118 -22.67 -42.04 5.35
N GLN A 119 -22.26 -41.01 6.07
CA GLN A 119 -21.92 -41.23 7.48
C GLN A 119 -22.46 -40.11 8.34
N TYR A 120 -23.45 -40.42 9.20
CA TYR A 120 -23.91 -39.55 10.24
C TYR A 120 -22.72 -39.13 11.12
N PRO A 121 -22.53 -37.84 11.39
CA PRO A 121 -21.48 -37.43 12.32
C PRO A 121 -21.79 -37.95 13.71
N ILE A 122 -21.01 -38.90 14.19
CA ILE A 122 -21.00 -39.23 15.60
C ILE A 122 -20.34 -38.05 16.30
N THR A 123 -21.16 -37.13 16.78
CA THR A 123 -20.74 -36.06 17.68
C THR A 123 -20.36 -36.63 19.02
N ASN A 124 -19.11 -37.04 19.17
CA ASN A 124 -18.53 -37.28 20.49
C ASN A 124 -18.32 -35.90 21.15
N ILE A 125 -19.32 -35.43 21.85
CA ILE A 125 -19.26 -34.27 22.71
C ILE A 125 -18.40 -34.63 23.91
N HIS A 126 -17.09 -34.44 23.83
CA HIS A 126 -16.25 -34.39 25.02
C HIS A 126 -16.64 -33.11 25.79
N LYS A 127 -17.46 -33.30 26.84
CA LYS A 127 -17.68 -32.28 27.86
C LYS A 127 -16.31 -31.87 28.43
N PRO A 128 -15.91 -30.59 28.40
CA PRO A 128 -14.74 -30.13 29.10
C PRO A 128 -14.99 -30.30 30.61
N LYS A 129 -14.14 -31.06 31.28
CA LYS A 129 -14.11 -31.17 32.73
C LYS A 129 -13.84 -29.79 33.34
N GLY A 130 -14.81 -29.34 34.15
CA GLY A 130 -14.74 -28.44 35.28
C GLY A 130 -13.75 -27.27 35.22
N ILE A 131 -14.25 -26.10 34.80
CA ILE A 131 -13.65 -24.84 35.23
C ILE A 131 -14.13 -24.61 36.65
N ALA A 132 -13.21 -24.70 37.60
CA ALA A 132 -13.47 -24.38 39.00
C ALA A 132 -14.01 -22.94 39.10
N LYS A 133 -15.18 -22.78 39.72
CA LYS A 133 -15.75 -21.47 40.01
C LYS A 133 -14.80 -20.75 40.98
N VAL A 134 -14.10 -19.73 40.48
CA VAL A 134 -13.38 -18.80 41.35
C VAL A 134 -14.43 -17.96 42.06
N SER A 135 -14.53 -18.11 43.38
CA SER A 135 -15.49 -17.41 44.21
C SER A 135 -15.19 -15.90 44.20
N ALA A 136 -16.25 -15.10 44.12
CA ALA A 136 -16.22 -13.64 44.07
C ALA A 136 -15.56 -12.95 45.29
N ALA A 137 -15.15 -13.70 46.29
CA ALA A 137 -14.52 -13.20 47.53
C ALA A 137 -13.01 -12.89 47.36
N ALA A 138 -12.35 -13.38 46.31
CA ALA A 138 -10.90 -13.17 46.11
C ALA A 138 -10.52 -11.89 45.34
N VAL A 139 -11.49 -11.16 44.80
CA VAL A 139 -11.21 -9.95 43.96
C VAL A 139 -11.20 -8.67 44.80
N LEU A 140 -11.76 -8.67 46.03
CA LEU A 140 -11.84 -7.47 46.86
C LEU A 140 -10.63 -7.20 47.77
N SER A 141 -9.63 -8.10 47.80
CA SER A 141 -8.45 -7.92 48.66
C SER A 141 -7.24 -7.28 47.98
N VAL A 142 -7.32 -7.00 46.67
CA VAL A 142 -6.16 -6.45 45.91
C VAL A 142 -6.27 -4.93 45.64
N VAL A 143 -7.44 -4.31 45.86
CA VAL A 143 -7.65 -2.87 45.58
C VAL A 143 -7.41 -1.97 46.82
N GLY A 144 -7.11 -2.52 47.99
CA GLY A 144 -7.02 -1.78 49.26
C GLY A 144 -5.63 -1.43 49.78
N ARG A 145 -4.57 -1.36 48.93
CA ARG A 145 -3.24 -0.91 49.39
C ARG A 145 -2.54 -0.02 48.39
N ARG A 146 -3.00 1.23 48.31
CA ARG A 146 -2.21 2.37 47.84
C ARG A 146 -2.85 3.69 48.28
N THR A 147 -2.68 4.04 49.54
CA THR A 147 -2.61 5.42 50.04
C THR A 147 -1.88 5.37 51.35
N GLU A 148 -0.62 5.70 51.37
CA GLU A 148 0.14 6.49 52.31
C GLU A 148 1.52 6.75 51.71
#